data_5e2d326da10c73c2fceb94e225806038
#
_entry.id   5e2d326da10c73c2fceb94e225806038
#
_cell.length_a   1.000
_cell.length_b   1.000
_cell.length_c   1.000
_cell.angle_alpha   90.00
_cell.angle_beta   90.00
_cell.angle_gamma   90.00
#
_symmetry.space_group_name_H-M   'P 1'
#
loop_
_entity.id
_entity.type
_entity.pdbx_description
1 polymer ?
#
loop_
_entity_poly.entity_id
_entity_poly.type
_entity_poly.pdbx_seq_one_letter_code
_entity_poly.pdbx_strand_id
1 'polypeptide(L)'
;ATGAFTKAATSITRSGGQNLHLETTALSVLALLKSSTRFPDETRKAVEWMTQNRGMYGQWGATQATVLSLKAFIAYVEANTRTQSPGTVIVKVNGVVHKTVNYEAGHKDPIVIDDLGPALTAGKNEITILLDGADALPYTVGLGWRSTQPASAPDAVVDLAVKADKATVKMGEPVRVTATITNKTAEGQPMTLARVGIPGGLVSQDWQLKKLREDGKIAFYETRAREVILYFRDLGPSARHEIPIDLVATVPGTYEAPASSAYLYYTDDKKTWAEPVRVEVTLATAPSP
;
A
#
# COMPACT_ATOMS: atom_id res chain seq x y z
N ALA A 1 -9.45 -13.28 23.47
CA ALA A 1 -8.12 -12.77 23.13
C ALA A 1 -8.02 -12.68 21.60
N THR A 2 -7.45 -11.60 21.08
CA THR A 2 -7.37 -11.30 19.62
C THR A 2 -6.38 -12.18 18.85
N GLY A 3 -5.59 -13.03 19.53
CA GLY A 3 -4.49 -13.80 18.93
C GLY A 3 -3.16 -13.03 18.85
N ALA A 4 -3.17 -11.69 18.95
CA ALA A 4 -1.97 -10.88 18.90
C ALA A 4 -1.15 -10.93 20.20
N PHE A 5 0.19 -10.95 20.08
CA PHE A 5 1.13 -10.77 21.18
C PHE A 5 1.69 -9.36 21.12
N THR A 6 1.16 -8.44 21.93
CA THR A 6 1.40 -6.99 21.83
C THR A 6 2.20 -6.39 22.99
N LYS A 7 2.72 -7.20 23.92
CA LYS A 7 3.38 -6.70 25.14
C LYS A 7 4.85 -6.33 24.97
N ALA A 8 5.45 -6.53 23.79
CA ALA A 8 6.81 -6.09 23.55
C ALA A 8 6.88 -4.56 23.44
N ALA A 9 7.82 -3.95 24.15
CA ALA A 9 8.04 -2.51 24.11
C ALA A 9 9.07 -2.09 23.05
N THR A 10 9.99 -3.00 22.69
CA THR A 10 11.09 -2.76 21.74
C THR A 10 11.45 -4.02 20.97
N SER A 11 12.06 -3.86 19.79
CA SER A 11 12.71 -4.94 19.05
C SER A 11 14.15 -4.56 18.70
N ILE A 12 14.96 -5.56 18.32
CA ILE A 12 16.35 -5.33 17.85
C ILE A 12 16.37 -4.42 16.63
N THR A 13 15.34 -4.50 15.80
CA THR A 13 15.17 -3.69 14.58
C THR A 13 14.60 -2.30 14.86
N ARG A 14 14.33 -1.96 16.13
CA ARG A 14 13.66 -0.73 16.57
C ARG A 14 12.28 -0.53 15.92
N SER A 15 11.61 -1.63 15.60
CA SER A 15 10.23 -1.62 15.10
C SER A 15 9.28 -1.08 16.16
N GLY A 16 8.24 -0.37 15.72
CA GLY A 16 7.18 0.18 16.56
C GLY A 16 5.80 -0.14 15.99
N GLY A 17 4.74 0.09 16.75
CA GLY A 17 3.35 -0.06 16.34
C GLY A 17 3.05 -1.45 15.76
N GLN A 18 2.34 -1.48 14.64
CA GLN A 18 1.91 -2.70 13.96
C GLN A 18 3.07 -3.65 13.61
N ASN A 19 4.21 -3.12 13.15
CA ASN A 19 5.38 -3.92 12.80
C ASN A 19 5.91 -4.69 14.02
N LEU A 20 6.00 -4.03 15.18
CA LEU A 20 6.43 -4.66 16.42
C LEU A 20 5.46 -5.76 16.87
N HIS A 21 4.16 -5.53 16.74
CA HIS A 21 3.14 -6.54 17.07
C HIS A 21 3.24 -7.76 16.13
N LEU A 22 3.47 -7.56 14.83
CA LEU A 22 3.67 -8.65 13.87
C LEU A 22 4.94 -9.45 14.19
N GLU A 23 6.08 -8.78 14.43
CA GLU A 23 7.32 -9.44 14.80
C GLU A 23 7.16 -10.27 16.09
N THR A 24 6.56 -9.67 17.12
CA THR A 24 6.34 -10.35 18.40
C THR A 24 5.41 -11.55 18.26
N THR A 25 4.31 -11.39 17.49
CA THR A 25 3.35 -12.47 17.27
C THR A 25 3.97 -13.60 16.47
N ALA A 26 4.73 -13.29 15.41
CA ALA A 26 5.43 -14.31 14.62
C ALA A 26 6.46 -15.10 15.44
N LEU A 27 7.25 -14.41 16.26
CA LEU A 27 8.20 -15.08 17.18
C LEU A 27 7.47 -15.94 18.23
N SER A 28 6.33 -15.46 18.73
CA SER A 28 5.50 -16.24 19.67
C SER A 28 4.96 -17.50 19.01
N VAL A 29 4.47 -17.43 17.75
CA VAL A 29 4.05 -18.62 16.99
C VAL A 29 5.18 -19.62 16.86
N LEU A 30 6.39 -19.18 16.47
CA LEU A 30 7.56 -20.06 16.35
C LEU A 30 7.93 -20.71 17.69
N ALA A 31 7.77 -19.99 18.81
CA ALA A 31 8.01 -20.53 20.15
C ALA A 31 6.92 -21.54 20.56
N LEU A 32 5.64 -21.23 20.33
CA LEU A 32 4.52 -22.12 20.66
C LEU A 32 4.58 -23.42 19.86
N LEU A 33 4.99 -23.37 18.60
CA LEU A 33 5.18 -24.56 17.76
C LEU A 33 6.24 -25.53 18.26
N LYS A 34 7.18 -25.08 19.12
CA LYS A 34 8.11 -26.00 19.81
C LYS A 34 7.39 -26.96 20.76
N SER A 35 6.17 -26.65 21.15
CA SER A 35 5.27 -27.47 21.98
C SER A 35 3.87 -27.47 21.39
N SER A 36 3.75 -27.89 20.14
CA SER A 36 2.54 -27.79 19.31
C SER A 36 1.30 -28.44 19.94
N THR A 37 1.48 -29.52 20.71
CA THR A 37 0.38 -30.20 21.41
C THR A 37 -0.13 -29.45 22.64
N ARG A 38 0.64 -28.51 23.20
CA ARG A 38 0.30 -27.80 24.43
C ARG A 38 -0.53 -26.53 24.20
N PHE A 39 -0.32 -25.85 23.07
CA PHE A 39 -0.92 -24.55 22.76
C PHE A 39 -1.52 -24.48 21.34
N PRO A 40 -2.33 -25.45 20.91
CA PRO A 40 -2.86 -25.49 19.55
C PRO A 40 -3.77 -24.31 19.23
N ASP A 41 -4.65 -23.94 20.17
CA ASP A 41 -5.61 -22.85 19.97
C ASP A 41 -4.97 -21.47 19.99
N GLU A 42 -4.00 -21.24 20.86
CA GLU A 42 -3.25 -19.99 20.91
C GLU A 42 -2.45 -19.77 19.62
N THR A 43 -1.82 -20.85 19.15
CA THR A 43 -1.06 -20.82 17.88
C THR A 43 -1.98 -20.53 16.70
N ARG A 44 -3.13 -21.23 16.62
CA ARG A 44 -4.12 -21.00 15.58
C ARG A 44 -4.63 -19.56 15.56
N LYS A 45 -5.05 -19.02 16.72
CA LYS A 45 -5.51 -17.63 16.84
C LYS A 45 -4.44 -16.61 16.46
N ALA A 46 -3.19 -16.87 16.80
CA ALA A 46 -2.07 -15.99 16.42
C ALA A 46 -1.84 -15.99 14.92
N VAL A 47 -1.90 -17.16 14.27
CA VAL A 47 -1.79 -17.28 12.81
C VAL A 47 -2.97 -16.63 12.11
N GLU A 48 -4.21 -16.82 12.61
CA GLU A 48 -5.40 -16.14 12.10
C GLU A 48 -5.26 -14.61 12.19
N TRP A 49 -4.79 -14.09 13.33
CA TRP A 49 -4.54 -12.66 13.49
C TRP A 49 -3.48 -12.14 12.50
N MET A 50 -2.36 -12.86 12.33
CA MET A 50 -1.34 -12.51 11.35
C MET A 50 -1.90 -12.51 9.93
N THR A 51 -2.77 -13.46 9.58
CA THR A 51 -3.43 -13.54 8.27
C THR A 51 -4.30 -12.31 8.01
N GLN A 52 -5.09 -11.88 9.01
CA GLN A 52 -5.96 -10.70 8.92
C GLN A 52 -5.16 -9.37 8.83
N ASN A 53 -3.91 -9.38 9.27
CA ASN A 53 -3.02 -8.21 9.25
C ASN A 53 -1.97 -8.29 8.12
N ARG A 54 -2.24 -9.09 7.09
CA ARG A 54 -1.45 -9.16 5.87
C ARG A 54 -1.79 -8.00 4.94
N GLY A 55 -0.77 -7.33 4.41
CA GLY A 55 -0.94 -6.25 3.45
C GLY A 55 -1.43 -6.73 2.09
N MET A 56 -1.89 -5.80 1.26
CA MET A 56 -2.52 -6.07 -0.03
C MET A 56 -1.63 -6.86 -1.00
N TYR A 57 -0.31 -6.65 -0.95
CA TYR A 57 0.65 -7.36 -1.79
C TYR A 57 1.25 -8.60 -1.11
N GLY A 58 0.64 -9.05 -0.02
CA GLY A 58 1.03 -10.26 0.66
C GLY A 58 2.16 -10.13 1.68
N GLN A 59 2.66 -8.93 1.92
CA GLN A 59 3.66 -8.62 2.95
C GLN A 59 3.02 -8.37 4.32
N TRP A 60 3.87 -8.32 5.35
CA TRP A 60 3.49 -7.93 6.72
C TRP A 60 4.32 -6.71 7.15
N GLY A 61 4.01 -5.53 6.58
CA GLY A 61 4.69 -4.29 6.91
C GLY A 61 6.18 -4.29 6.57
N ALA A 62 7.05 -3.99 7.54
CA ALA A 62 8.50 -3.93 7.34
C ALA A 62 9.11 -5.29 6.99
N THR A 63 10.29 -5.28 6.35
CA THR A 63 11.02 -6.48 5.91
C THR A 63 11.17 -7.52 7.01
N GLN A 64 11.57 -7.11 8.23
CA GLN A 64 11.74 -8.04 9.34
C GLN A 64 10.42 -8.69 9.78
N ALA A 65 9.35 -7.90 9.87
CA ALA A 65 8.02 -8.41 10.18
C ALA A 65 7.55 -9.42 9.11
N THR A 66 7.78 -9.13 7.84
CA THR A 66 7.46 -10.05 6.73
C THR A 66 8.27 -11.34 6.81
N VAL A 67 9.58 -11.26 7.01
CA VAL A 67 10.44 -12.47 7.11
C VAL A 67 10.05 -13.35 8.29
N LEU A 68 9.80 -12.77 9.46
CA LEU A 68 9.38 -13.53 10.64
C LEU A 68 7.99 -14.14 10.47
N SER A 69 7.05 -13.39 9.87
CA SER A 69 5.72 -13.89 9.56
C SER A 69 5.76 -15.07 8.60
N LEU A 70 6.53 -14.98 7.50
CA LEU A 70 6.70 -16.09 6.57
C LEU A 70 7.30 -17.33 7.26
N LYS A 71 8.32 -17.16 8.09
CA LYS A 71 8.90 -18.28 8.87
C LYS A 71 7.86 -18.93 9.80
N ALA A 72 7.04 -18.13 10.47
CA ALA A 72 6.00 -18.62 11.35
C ALA A 72 4.93 -19.40 10.57
N PHE A 73 4.50 -18.90 9.40
CA PHE A 73 3.54 -19.59 8.54
C PHE A 73 4.09 -20.93 8.01
N ILE A 74 5.33 -20.95 7.51
CA ILE A 74 5.97 -22.20 7.04
C ILE A 74 6.01 -23.21 8.18
N ALA A 75 6.53 -22.83 9.35
CA ALA A 75 6.60 -23.72 10.50
C ALA A 75 5.21 -24.20 10.97
N TYR A 76 4.17 -23.35 10.88
CA TYR A 76 2.81 -23.73 11.22
C TYR A 76 2.24 -24.75 10.23
N VAL A 77 2.45 -24.55 8.93
CA VAL A 77 2.03 -25.52 7.90
C VAL A 77 2.72 -26.85 8.09
N GLU A 78 4.04 -26.86 8.30
CA GLU A 78 4.82 -28.08 8.54
C GLU A 78 4.35 -28.83 9.78
N ALA A 79 4.05 -28.14 10.88
CA ALA A 79 3.56 -28.74 12.13
C ALA A 79 2.11 -29.24 12.03
N ASN A 80 1.32 -28.69 11.12
CA ASN A 80 -0.09 -29.01 10.92
C ASN A 80 -0.36 -29.66 9.56
N THR A 81 0.62 -30.39 9.00
CA THR A 81 0.40 -31.23 7.81
C THR A 81 -0.66 -32.28 8.12
N ARG A 82 -1.91 -31.91 7.89
CA ARG A 82 -3.03 -32.85 7.93
C ARG A 82 -3.05 -33.58 6.60
N THR A 83 -3.34 -34.89 6.67
CA THR A 83 -3.73 -35.63 5.48
C THR A 83 -5.05 -35.02 5.05
N GLN A 84 -5.02 -34.18 4.04
CA GLN A 84 -6.22 -33.54 3.51
C GLN A 84 -7.07 -34.65 2.85
N SER A 85 -8.35 -34.68 3.20
CA SER A 85 -9.32 -35.46 2.47
C SER A 85 -9.52 -34.85 1.07
N PRO A 86 -9.91 -35.62 0.06
CA PRO A 86 -10.30 -35.06 -1.22
C PRO A 86 -11.49 -34.12 -1.03
N GLY A 87 -11.56 -33.07 -1.85
CA GLY A 87 -12.66 -32.12 -1.76
C GLY A 87 -12.77 -31.24 -3.02
N THR A 88 -13.71 -30.32 -2.97
CA THR A 88 -14.03 -29.43 -4.08
C THR A 88 -14.11 -28.00 -3.59
N VAL A 89 -13.39 -27.10 -4.25
CA VAL A 89 -13.53 -25.64 -4.07
C VAL A 89 -14.43 -25.10 -5.17
N ILE A 90 -15.50 -24.40 -4.80
CA ILE A 90 -16.42 -23.76 -5.72
C ILE A 90 -16.40 -22.24 -5.47
N VAL A 91 -16.06 -21.47 -6.48
CA VAL A 91 -16.14 -20.00 -6.42
C VAL A 91 -17.32 -19.53 -7.26
N LYS A 92 -18.19 -18.74 -6.63
CA LYS A 92 -19.30 -18.05 -7.29
C LYS A 92 -19.05 -16.55 -7.28
N VAL A 93 -19.45 -15.91 -8.37
CA VAL A 93 -19.48 -14.45 -8.48
C VAL A 93 -20.93 -14.04 -8.75
N ASN A 94 -21.48 -13.19 -7.90
CA ASN A 94 -22.88 -12.73 -8.00
C ASN A 94 -23.89 -13.90 -8.12
N GLY A 95 -23.64 -14.97 -7.34
CA GLY A 95 -24.49 -16.17 -7.32
C GLY A 95 -24.24 -17.18 -8.44
N VAL A 96 -23.48 -16.82 -9.49
CA VAL A 96 -23.14 -17.71 -10.62
C VAL A 96 -21.83 -18.42 -10.36
N VAL A 97 -21.78 -19.74 -10.62
CA VAL A 97 -20.54 -20.52 -10.50
C VAL A 97 -19.53 -20.03 -11.54
N HIS A 98 -18.41 -19.49 -11.06
CA HIS A 98 -17.30 -19.06 -11.89
C HIS A 98 -16.32 -20.20 -12.15
N LYS A 99 -15.94 -20.93 -11.09
CA LYS A 99 -15.01 -22.07 -11.19
C LYS A 99 -15.26 -23.11 -10.12
N THR A 100 -15.03 -24.36 -10.51
CA THR A 100 -15.02 -25.51 -9.61
C THR A 100 -13.68 -26.22 -9.77
N VAL A 101 -12.98 -26.48 -8.67
CA VAL A 101 -11.69 -27.17 -8.64
C VAL A 101 -11.75 -28.32 -7.65
N ASN A 102 -11.53 -29.55 -8.14
CA ASN A 102 -11.38 -30.71 -7.29
C ASN A 102 -9.92 -30.85 -6.86
N TYR A 103 -9.68 -31.30 -5.65
CA TYR A 103 -8.36 -31.61 -5.15
C TYR A 103 -8.37 -32.97 -4.45
N GLU A 104 -7.22 -33.65 -4.55
CA GLU A 104 -7.03 -34.99 -3.95
C GLU A 104 -6.50 -34.90 -2.52
N ALA A 105 -6.61 -35.98 -1.76
CA ALA A 105 -5.96 -36.08 -0.46
C ALA A 105 -4.44 -35.86 -0.60
N GLY A 106 -3.85 -35.08 0.28
CA GLY A 106 -2.43 -34.75 0.25
C GLY A 106 -2.03 -33.65 -0.72
N HIS A 107 -2.99 -32.93 -1.34
CA HIS A 107 -2.72 -31.78 -2.18
C HIS A 107 -1.97 -30.69 -1.39
N LYS A 108 -0.85 -30.19 -1.93
CA LYS A 108 0.05 -29.23 -1.24
C LYS A 108 0.16 -27.91 -1.97
N ASP A 109 -0.14 -27.87 -3.26
CA ASP A 109 0.01 -26.67 -4.07
C ASP A 109 -1.15 -25.71 -3.83
N PRO A 110 -0.95 -24.40 -3.92
CA PRO A 110 -2.03 -23.42 -3.85
C PRO A 110 -3.06 -23.66 -4.96
N ILE A 111 -4.34 -23.73 -4.60
CA ILE A 111 -5.42 -23.69 -5.58
C ILE A 111 -5.62 -22.24 -5.99
N VAL A 112 -5.18 -21.91 -7.21
CA VAL A 112 -5.29 -20.55 -7.77
C VAL A 112 -6.51 -20.50 -8.67
N ILE A 113 -7.40 -19.54 -8.38
CA ILE A 113 -8.56 -19.21 -9.20
C ILE A 113 -8.44 -17.75 -9.57
N ASP A 114 -8.08 -17.51 -10.81
CA ASP A 114 -7.84 -16.21 -11.40
C ASP A 114 -8.95 -15.81 -12.38
N ASP A 115 -8.76 -14.67 -13.04
CA ASP A 115 -9.64 -14.17 -14.11
C ASP A 115 -11.12 -13.97 -13.68
N LEU A 116 -11.32 -13.48 -12.46
CA LEU A 116 -12.66 -13.09 -11.98
C LEU A 116 -13.21 -11.84 -12.69
N GLY A 117 -12.32 -11.04 -13.29
CA GLY A 117 -12.66 -9.74 -13.91
C GLY A 117 -13.88 -9.77 -14.83
N PRO A 118 -13.97 -10.70 -15.81
CA PRO A 118 -15.12 -10.79 -16.70
C PRO A 118 -16.46 -11.09 -16.03
N ALA A 119 -16.45 -11.68 -14.83
CA ALA A 119 -17.63 -12.00 -14.05
C ALA A 119 -18.07 -10.85 -13.12
N LEU A 120 -17.25 -9.81 -12.97
CA LEU A 120 -17.56 -8.66 -12.13
C LEU A 120 -18.41 -7.63 -12.89
N THR A 121 -19.30 -6.97 -12.17
CA THR A 121 -20.13 -5.87 -12.67
C THR A 121 -19.78 -4.56 -12.00
N ALA A 122 -20.17 -3.43 -12.57
CA ALA A 122 -20.03 -2.14 -11.93
C ALA A 122 -20.78 -2.10 -10.59
N GLY A 123 -20.15 -1.57 -9.55
CA GLY A 123 -20.73 -1.46 -8.22
C GLY A 123 -20.40 -2.64 -7.31
N LYS A 124 -21.35 -3.02 -6.45
CA LYS A 124 -21.14 -4.10 -5.46
C LYS A 124 -21.16 -5.46 -6.15
N ASN A 125 -20.16 -6.27 -5.85
CA ASN A 125 -20.09 -7.67 -6.27
C ASN A 125 -20.01 -8.58 -5.03
N GLU A 126 -20.55 -9.77 -5.16
CA GLU A 126 -20.49 -10.81 -4.13
C GLU A 126 -19.63 -11.97 -4.62
N ILE A 127 -18.57 -12.29 -3.89
CA ILE A 127 -17.72 -13.45 -4.15
C ILE A 127 -17.99 -14.46 -3.04
N THR A 128 -18.52 -15.62 -3.39
CA THR A 128 -18.80 -16.72 -2.47
C THR A 128 -17.82 -17.86 -2.73
N ILE A 129 -17.09 -18.27 -1.70
CA ILE A 129 -16.18 -19.41 -1.75
C ILE A 129 -16.81 -20.53 -0.92
N LEU A 130 -17.08 -21.65 -1.56
CA LEU A 130 -17.62 -22.85 -0.92
C LEU A 130 -16.54 -23.92 -0.94
N LEU A 131 -16.39 -24.63 0.16
CA LEU A 131 -15.53 -25.78 0.31
C LEU A 131 -16.41 -26.98 0.65
N ASP A 132 -16.44 -27.95 -0.25
CA ASP A 132 -17.02 -29.27 0.00
C ASP A 132 -15.86 -30.24 0.27
N GLY A 133 -15.65 -30.56 1.55
CA GLY A 133 -14.54 -31.36 2.04
C GLY A 133 -14.42 -31.27 3.57
N ALA A 134 -13.60 -32.12 4.16
CA ALA A 134 -13.52 -32.28 5.62
C ALA A 134 -12.67 -31.18 6.30
N ASP A 135 -11.83 -30.44 5.56
CA ASP A 135 -10.82 -29.55 6.12
C ASP A 135 -11.11 -28.08 5.84
N ALA A 136 -10.76 -27.21 6.79
CA ALA A 136 -10.76 -25.76 6.57
C ALA A 136 -9.52 -25.36 5.79
N LEU A 137 -9.68 -24.77 4.60
CA LEU A 137 -8.60 -24.21 3.81
C LEU A 137 -8.49 -22.70 4.02
N PRO A 138 -7.31 -22.16 4.37
CA PRO A 138 -7.09 -20.73 4.37
C PRO A 138 -7.19 -20.18 2.93
N TYR A 139 -7.78 -19.01 2.78
CA TYR A 139 -7.89 -18.38 1.47
C TYR A 139 -7.50 -16.89 1.51
N THR A 140 -7.16 -16.35 0.37
CA THR A 140 -6.94 -14.93 0.15
C THR A 140 -7.64 -14.53 -1.12
N VAL A 141 -8.34 -13.40 -1.10
CA VAL A 141 -8.92 -12.79 -2.30
C VAL A 141 -8.16 -11.51 -2.59
N GLY A 142 -7.55 -11.41 -3.76
CA GLY A 142 -6.88 -10.22 -4.25
C GLY A 142 -7.71 -9.56 -5.35
N LEU A 143 -8.02 -8.27 -5.20
CA LEU A 143 -8.70 -7.47 -6.22
C LEU A 143 -7.85 -6.26 -6.57
N GLY A 144 -7.52 -6.13 -7.84
CA GLY A 144 -6.79 -4.97 -8.37
C GLY A 144 -7.59 -4.26 -9.45
N TRP A 145 -7.65 -2.94 -9.38
CA TRP A 145 -8.24 -2.12 -10.42
C TRP A 145 -7.39 -0.88 -10.69
N ARG A 146 -7.67 -0.23 -11.81
CA ARG A 146 -7.02 1.03 -12.18
C ARG A 146 -8.07 2.14 -12.20
N SER A 147 -7.71 3.30 -11.67
CA SER A 147 -8.52 4.51 -11.68
C SER A 147 -7.61 5.71 -11.95
N THR A 148 -8.14 6.73 -12.62
CA THR A 148 -7.44 8.01 -12.78
C THR A 148 -7.37 8.78 -11.46
N GLN A 149 -8.34 8.57 -10.58
CA GLN A 149 -8.37 9.10 -9.21
C GLN A 149 -8.86 8.00 -8.26
N PRO A 150 -7.95 7.23 -7.67
CA PRO A 150 -8.31 6.22 -6.68
C PRO A 150 -8.91 6.85 -5.42
N ALA A 151 -9.79 6.12 -4.74
CA ALA A 151 -10.30 6.55 -3.44
C ALA A 151 -9.21 6.48 -2.36
N SER A 152 -9.16 7.48 -1.49
CA SER A 152 -8.29 7.47 -0.33
C SER A 152 -8.74 6.42 0.68
N ALA A 153 -7.79 5.74 1.33
CA ALA A 153 -8.08 4.83 2.42
C ALA A 153 -8.69 5.60 3.61
N PRO A 154 -9.79 5.14 4.19
CA PRO A 154 -10.47 5.86 5.28
C PRO A 154 -9.62 5.98 6.54
N ASP A 155 -8.71 5.05 6.75
CA ASP A 155 -7.79 4.97 7.88
C ASP A 155 -6.35 5.45 7.55
N ALA A 156 -6.17 6.14 6.42
CA ALA A 156 -4.90 6.78 6.10
C ALA A 156 -4.55 7.83 7.18
N VAL A 157 -3.35 7.73 7.73
CA VAL A 157 -2.85 8.62 8.80
C VAL A 157 -2.15 9.87 8.29
N VAL A 158 -1.81 9.91 7.01
CA VAL A 158 -1.20 11.05 6.33
C VAL A 158 -2.18 11.60 5.31
N ASP A 159 -2.28 12.93 5.22
CA ASP A 159 -3.06 13.62 4.21
C ASP A 159 -2.16 14.32 3.19
N LEU A 160 -2.69 14.52 1.98
CA LEU A 160 -1.99 15.19 0.88
C LEU A 160 -2.93 16.13 0.14
N ALA A 161 -2.50 17.37 -0.02
CA ALA A 161 -3.10 18.32 -0.95
C ALA A 161 -2.05 18.80 -1.95
N VAL A 162 -2.40 18.87 -3.22
CA VAL A 162 -1.50 19.34 -4.28
C VAL A 162 -2.20 20.43 -5.09
N LYS A 163 -1.57 21.59 -5.24
CA LYS A 163 -2.14 22.73 -5.94
C LYS A 163 -1.10 23.41 -6.81
N ALA A 164 -1.48 23.80 -8.03
CA ALA A 164 -0.72 24.72 -8.85
C ALA A 164 -1.12 26.16 -8.52
N ASP A 165 -0.18 27.08 -8.60
CA ASP A 165 -0.40 28.52 -8.44
C ASP A 165 -1.08 29.16 -9.65
N LYS A 166 -0.98 28.50 -10.83
CA LYS A 166 -1.56 28.94 -12.10
C LYS A 166 -2.21 27.79 -12.83
N ALA A 167 -3.39 28.01 -13.42
CA ALA A 167 -4.06 27.06 -14.30
C ALA A 167 -3.61 27.20 -15.77
N THR A 168 -3.11 28.38 -16.16
CA THR A 168 -2.62 28.67 -17.51
C THR A 168 -1.26 29.36 -17.41
N VAL A 169 -0.33 28.97 -18.27
CA VAL A 169 1.06 29.47 -18.29
C VAL A 169 1.56 29.53 -19.72
N LYS A 170 2.47 30.44 -20.02
CA LYS A 170 3.13 30.48 -21.32
C LYS A 170 4.34 29.54 -21.34
N MET A 171 4.63 29.00 -22.52
CA MET A 171 5.84 28.21 -22.73
C MET A 171 7.09 29.03 -22.30
N GLY A 172 7.97 28.40 -21.51
CA GLY A 172 9.15 29.01 -20.89
C GLY A 172 8.91 29.59 -19.50
N GLU A 173 7.67 29.84 -19.09
CA GLU A 173 7.37 30.38 -17.76
C GLU A 173 7.28 29.28 -16.68
N PRO A 174 7.54 29.63 -15.41
CA PRO A 174 7.40 28.70 -14.30
C PRO A 174 5.95 28.61 -13.78
N VAL A 175 5.60 27.40 -13.32
CA VAL A 175 4.41 27.10 -12.51
C VAL A 175 4.88 26.48 -11.22
N ARG A 176 4.40 26.96 -10.08
CA ARG A 176 4.65 26.34 -8.79
C ARG A 176 3.56 25.38 -8.42
N VAL A 177 3.92 24.12 -8.22
CA VAL A 177 3.07 23.09 -7.60
C VAL A 177 3.47 22.97 -6.14
N THR A 178 2.54 23.22 -5.22
CA THR A 178 2.77 23.05 -3.79
C THR A 178 2.13 21.77 -3.31
N ALA A 179 2.94 20.85 -2.79
CA ALA A 179 2.49 19.66 -2.09
C ALA A 179 2.44 19.94 -0.59
N THR A 180 1.27 19.78 0.01
CA THR A 180 1.06 19.91 1.45
C THR A 180 0.83 18.54 2.04
N ILE A 181 1.77 18.07 2.85
CA ILE A 181 1.72 16.77 3.53
C ILE A 181 1.37 17.02 5.00
N THR A 182 0.36 16.35 5.52
CA THR A 182 -0.11 16.53 6.90
C THR A 182 -0.21 15.19 7.63
N ASN A 183 0.44 15.08 8.79
CA ASN A 183 0.17 14.01 9.74
C ASN A 183 -1.14 14.29 10.47
N LYS A 184 -2.17 13.46 10.24
CA LYS A 184 -3.51 13.62 10.85
C LYS A 184 -3.58 13.18 12.31
N THR A 185 -2.50 12.61 12.84
CA THR A 185 -2.51 12.01 14.18
C THR A 185 -1.73 12.84 15.19
N ALA A 186 -2.02 12.63 16.47
CA ALA A 186 -1.29 13.22 17.59
C ALA A 186 0.03 12.50 17.90
N GLU A 187 0.38 11.49 17.14
CA GLU A 187 1.61 10.71 17.28
C GLU A 187 2.55 10.95 16.08
N GLY A 188 3.86 10.81 16.30
CA GLY A 188 4.84 10.87 15.24
C GLY A 188 4.67 9.69 14.28
N GLN A 189 4.76 9.95 12.97
CA GLN A 189 4.67 8.93 11.94
C GLN A 189 6.07 8.63 11.38
N PRO A 190 6.37 7.34 11.12
CA PRO A 190 7.67 6.93 10.57
C PRO A 190 7.79 7.35 9.10
N MET A 191 8.79 6.80 8.41
CA MET A 191 9.09 7.08 7.00
C MET A 191 7.83 7.20 6.15
N THR A 192 7.64 8.39 5.58
CA THR A 192 6.49 8.76 4.76
C THR A 192 6.93 9.10 3.35
N LEU A 193 6.13 8.73 2.36
CA LEU A 193 6.29 9.13 0.96
C LEU A 193 5.14 10.04 0.54
N ALA A 194 5.50 11.04 -0.30
CA ALA A 194 4.54 11.78 -1.11
C ALA A 194 4.95 11.67 -2.59
N ARG A 195 4.07 11.12 -3.41
CA ARG A 195 4.24 11.04 -4.86
C ARG A 195 3.44 12.16 -5.49
N VAL A 196 4.11 13.12 -6.04
CA VAL A 196 3.51 14.33 -6.64
C VAL A 196 3.49 14.17 -8.15
N GLY A 197 2.30 14.09 -8.72
CA GLY A 197 2.09 14.00 -10.16
C GLY A 197 2.53 15.29 -10.86
N ILE A 198 3.23 15.14 -11.97
CA ILE A 198 3.71 16.25 -12.82
C ILE A 198 2.90 16.24 -14.12
N PRO A 199 2.24 17.35 -14.51
CA PRO A 199 1.57 17.46 -15.79
C PRO A 199 2.56 17.27 -16.95
N GLY A 200 2.14 16.58 -18.01
CA GLY A 200 2.93 16.48 -19.24
C GLY A 200 3.21 17.88 -19.79
N GLY A 201 4.28 18.08 -20.51
CA GLY A 201 4.66 19.40 -21.01
C GLY A 201 5.28 20.36 -19.98
N LEU A 202 5.41 19.95 -18.70
CA LEU A 202 6.12 20.65 -17.66
C LEU A 202 7.27 19.80 -17.13
N VAL A 203 8.37 20.44 -16.73
CA VAL A 203 9.60 19.77 -16.26
C VAL A 203 10.00 20.32 -14.90
N SER A 204 10.28 19.43 -13.95
CA SER A 204 10.81 19.79 -12.62
C SER A 204 12.28 20.21 -12.71
N GLN A 205 12.71 21.06 -11.77
CA GLN A 205 14.06 21.59 -11.70
C GLN A 205 14.87 20.83 -10.64
N ASP A 206 15.85 20.02 -11.07
CA ASP A 206 16.66 19.17 -10.17
C ASP A 206 17.42 19.98 -9.12
N TRP A 207 17.92 21.18 -9.46
CA TRP A 207 18.62 22.05 -8.51
C TRP A 207 17.74 22.47 -7.33
N GLN A 208 16.43 22.67 -7.56
CA GLN A 208 15.48 23.01 -6.50
C GLN A 208 15.23 21.83 -5.58
N LEU A 209 15.06 20.64 -6.14
CA LEU A 209 14.87 19.41 -5.35
C LEU A 209 16.09 19.09 -4.49
N LYS A 210 17.31 19.32 -5.04
CA LYS A 210 18.56 19.24 -4.26
C LYS A 210 18.55 20.21 -3.10
N LYS A 211 18.17 21.47 -3.36
CA LYS A 211 18.09 22.48 -2.32
C LYS A 211 17.08 22.12 -1.22
N LEU A 212 15.90 21.62 -1.57
CA LEU A 212 14.90 21.16 -0.58
C LEU A 212 15.49 20.09 0.34
N ARG A 213 16.30 19.18 -0.19
CA ARG A 213 17.01 18.15 0.59
C ARG A 213 18.11 18.76 1.47
N GLU A 214 18.92 19.66 0.94
CA GLU A 214 19.99 20.35 1.68
C GLU A 214 19.44 21.21 2.83
N ASP A 215 18.32 21.88 2.59
CA ASP A 215 17.60 22.68 3.60
C ASP A 215 16.85 21.80 4.62
N GLY A 216 16.92 20.45 4.50
CA GLY A 216 16.28 19.51 5.43
C GLY A 216 14.74 19.46 5.31
N LYS A 217 14.16 20.02 4.26
CA LYS A 217 12.71 20.00 4.02
C LYS A 217 12.21 18.61 3.64
N ILE A 218 13.06 17.84 2.98
CA ILE A 218 12.84 16.44 2.61
C ILE A 218 14.11 15.62 2.91
N ALA A 219 13.96 14.34 3.18
CA ALA A 219 15.11 13.46 3.42
C ALA A 219 15.78 13.01 2.12
N PHE A 220 14.96 12.72 1.11
CA PHE A 220 15.39 12.25 -0.20
C PHE A 220 14.31 12.53 -1.25
N TYR A 221 14.65 12.45 -2.53
CA TYR A 221 13.70 12.52 -3.64
C TYR A 221 14.12 11.63 -4.80
N GLU A 222 13.13 11.24 -5.59
CA GLU A 222 13.30 10.62 -6.91
C GLU A 222 12.51 11.40 -7.95
N THR A 223 13.05 11.51 -9.15
CA THR A 223 12.32 12.07 -10.29
C THR A 223 12.02 10.99 -11.31
N ARG A 224 10.78 10.94 -11.77
CA ARG A 224 10.33 10.09 -12.85
C ARG A 224 9.65 10.94 -13.93
N ALA A 225 9.37 10.36 -15.08
CA ALA A 225 8.85 11.12 -16.22
C ALA A 225 7.63 12.00 -15.89
N ARG A 226 6.74 11.55 -15.01
CA ARG A 226 5.50 12.24 -14.66
C ARG A 226 5.22 12.30 -13.16
N GLU A 227 6.23 12.15 -12.34
CA GLU A 227 6.10 12.29 -10.89
C GLU A 227 7.43 12.66 -10.23
N VAL A 228 7.32 13.37 -9.11
CA VAL A 228 8.39 13.56 -8.13
C VAL A 228 7.99 12.82 -6.86
N ILE A 229 8.87 11.96 -6.36
CA ILE A 229 8.66 11.23 -5.11
C ILE A 229 9.49 11.90 -4.03
N LEU A 230 8.82 12.33 -2.96
CA LEU A 230 9.43 13.00 -1.81
C LEU A 230 9.43 12.03 -0.63
N TYR A 231 10.55 11.92 0.05
CA TYR A 231 10.74 11.07 1.22
C TYR A 231 10.93 11.89 2.48
N PHE A 232 10.21 11.55 3.52
CA PHE A 232 10.33 12.11 4.86
C PHE A 232 10.76 11.00 5.81
N ARG A 233 11.78 11.23 6.65
CA ARG A 233 12.23 10.22 7.62
C ARG A 233 11.17 9.95 8.68
N ASP A 234 10.54 11.03 9.11
CA ASP A 234 9.47 11.05 10.10
C ASP A 234 8.61 12.30 9.89
N LEU A 235 7.38 12.25 10.36
CA LEU A 235 6.51 13.40 10.50
C LEU A 235 6.12 13.53 11.97
N GLY A 236 6.47 14.64 12.60
CA GLY A 236 6.06 14.92 13.98
C GLY A 236 4.53 14.88 14.18
N PRO A 237 4.07 14.83 15.43
CA PRO A 237 2.64 14.89 15.75
C PRO A 237 1.96 16.10 15.10
N SER A 238 0.88 15.88 14.37
CA SER A 238 0.12 16.93 13.65
C SER A 238 0.96 17.81 12.73
N ALA A 239 2.15 17.37 12.35
CA ALA A 239 3.06 18.14 11.50
C ALA A 239 2.44 18.38 10.12
N ARG A 240 2.68 19.58 9.59
CA ARG A 240 2.29 20.00 8.24
C ARG A 240 3.51 20.53 7.52
N HIS A 241 3.83 19.95 6.38
CA HIS A 241 4.92 20.35 5.52
C HIS A 241 4.38 20.86 4.18
N GLU A 242 4.81 22.06 3.78
CA GLU A 242 4.52 22.62 2.46
C GLU A 242 5.80 22.58 1.62
N ILE A 243 5.76 21.81 0.55
CA ILE A 243 6.89 21.58 -0.35
C ILE A 243 6.57 22.20 -1.70
N PRO A 244 7.20 23.33 -2.03
CA PRO A 244 7.08 23.94 -3.35
C PRO A 244 7.92 23.18 -4.37
N ILE A 245 7.36 22.89 -5.53
CA ILE A 245 8.02 22.29 -6.69
C ILE A 245 7.79 23.21 -7.87
N ASP A 246 8.85 23.88 -8.33
CA ASP A 246 8.77 24.75 -9.49
C ASP A 246 8.97 23.92 -10.76
N LEU A 247 8.02 24.02 -11.66
CA LEU A 247 8.01 23.38 -12.96
C LEU A 247 8.17 24.45 -14.03
N VAL A 248 8.84 24.12 -15.12
CA VAL A 248 8.93 24.98 -16.30
C VAL A 248 8.06 24.41 -17.42
N ALA A 249 7.22 25.22 -18.01
CA ALA A 249 6.39 24.86 -19.14
C ALA A 249 7.25 24.73 -20.41
N THR A 250 7.25 23.55 -21.03
CA THR A 250 8.16 23.25 -22.17
C THR A 250 7.42 22.92 -23.46
N VAL A 251 6.20 22.41 -23.38
CA VAL A 251 5.42 21.99 -24.55
C VAL A 251 4.02 22.57 -24.46
N PRO A 252 3.50 23.28 -25.50
CA PRO A 252 2.13 23.80 -25.51
C PRO A 252 1.10 22.66 -25.50
N GLY A 253 -0.02 22.86 -24.81
CA GLY A 253 -1.14 21.91 -24.72
C GLY A 253 -1.84 21.95 -23.37
N THR A 254 -2.90 21.18 -23.24
CA THR A 254 -3.64 21.01 -21.98
C THR A 254 -3.23 19.68 -21.34
N TYR A 255 -2.76 19.75 -20.10
CA TYR A 255 -2.18 18.61 -19.42
C TYR A 255 -2.86 18.35 -18.08
N GLU A 256 -3.09 17.08 -17.80
CA GLU A 256 -3.51 16.58 -16.51
C GLU A 256 -2.37 15.70 -15.93
N ALA A 257 -1.96 15.96 -14.70
CA ALA A 257 -1.00 15.15 -14.00
C ALA A 257 -1.58 13.78 -13.62
N PRO A 258 -0.77 12.76 -13.35
CA PRO A 258 -1.23 11.62 -12.55
C PRO A 258 -1.74 12.09 -11.19
N ALA A 259 -2.73 11.38 -10.62
CA ALA A 259 -3.16 11.63 -9.24
C ALA A 259 -1.98 11.49 -8.28
N SER A 260 -1.85 12.45 -7.37
CA SER A 260 -0.80 12.43 -6.34
C SER A 260 -1.22 11.59 -5.15
N SER A 261 -0.27 10.99 -4.43
CA SER A 261 -0.58 10.17 -3.25
C SER A 261 0.44 10.33 -2.14
N ALA A 262 0.01 10.13 -0.89
CA ALA A 262 0.90 10.04 0.27
C ALA A 262 0.53 8.85 1.14
N TYR A 263 1.55 8.23 1.75
CA TYR A 263 1.39 7.04 2.58
C TYR A 263 2.66 6.78 3.40
N LEU A 264 2.55 5.97 4.44
CA LEU A 264 3.71 5.48 5.16
C LEU A 264 4.40 4.38 4.34
N TYR A 265 5.70 4.41 4.26
CA TYR A 265 6.51 3.53 3.39
C TYR A 265 6.14 2.04 3.50
N TYR A 266 5.83 1.56 4.70
CA TYR A 266 5.53 0.16 4.96
C TYR A 266 4.03 -0.18 5.02
N THR A 267 3.14 0.78 4.74
CA THR A 267 1.69 0.58 4.72
C THR A 267 1.10 1.26 3.48
N ASP A 268 1.58 0.82 2.33
CA ASP A 268 1.24 1.41 1.04
C ASP A 268 -0.19 1.09 0.57
N ASP A 269 -0.91 0.23 1.28
CA ASP A 269 -2.34 0.00 1.16
C ASP A 269 -3.21 1.14 1.74
N LYS A 270 -2.63 1.97 2.64
CA LYS A 270 -3.31 3.08 3.31
C LYS A 270 -2.93 4.43 2.71
N LYS A 271 -3.21 4.60 1.42
CA LYS A 271 -2.89 5.82 0.69
C LYS A 271 -3.98 6.88 0.80
N THR A 272 -3.55 8.13 0.96
CA THR A 272 -4.34 9.29 0.61
C THR A 272 -4.02 9.69 -0.84
N TRP A 273 -5.05 10.05 -1.60
CA TRP A 273 -4.94 10.53 -2.96
C TRP A 273 -5.43 11.97 -3.05
N ALA A 274 -4.67 12.79 -3.78
CA ALA A 274 -5.06 14.15 -4.13
C ALA A 274 -5.45 14.21 -5.61
N GLU A 275 -6.36 15.13 -5.93
CA GLU A 275 -6.79 15.35 -7.31
C GLU A 275 -5.63 15.70 -8.24
N PRO A 276 -5.69 15.24 -9.50
CA PRO A 276 -4.72 15.61 -10.51
C PRO A 276 -4.65 17.13 -10.73
N VAL A 277 -3.44 17.67 -10.78
CA VAL A 277 -3.22 19.05 -11.18
C VAL A 277 -3.41 19.20 -12.68
N ARG A 278 -4.14 20.23 -13.11
CA ARG A 278 -4.37 20.57 -14.51
C ARG A 278 -3.71 21.88 -14.85
N VAL A 279 -2.99 21.93 -15.96
CA VAL A 279 -2.31 23.14 -16.46
C VAL A 279 -2.46 23.19 -17.99
N GLU A 280 -2.79 24.37 -18.48
CA GLU A 280 -2.75 24.71 -19.90
C GLU A 280 -1.45 25.49 -20.19
N VAL A 281 -0.68 25.02 -21.15
CA VAL A 281 0.52 25.70 -21.65
C VAL A 281 0.20 26.32 -22.98
N THR A 282 0.29 27.66 -23.05
CA THR A 282 0.09 28.41 -24.29
C THR A 282 1.40 28.74 -24.98
N LEU A 283 1.37 29.00 -26.28
CA LEU A 283 2.55 29.49 -26.98
C LEU A 283 2.99 30.84 -26.39
N ALA A 284 4.30 31.05 -26.31
CA ALA A 284 4.83 32.37 -26.07
C ALA A 284 4.39 33.26 -27.22
N THR A 285 3.71 34.37 -26.94
CA THR A 285 3.44 35.39 -27.97
C THR A 285 4.77 35.90 -28.49
N ALA A 286 5.00 35.82 -29.82
CA ALA A 286 6.16 36.46 -30.42
C ALA A 286 6.17 37.95 -30.00
N PRO A 287 7.33 38.54 -29.67
CA PRO A 287 7.41 39.96 -29.47
C PRO A 287 6.88 40.62 -30.74
N SER A 288 5.95 41.57 -30.58
CA SER A 288 5.51 42.41 -31.70
C SER A 288 6.73 43.09 -32.30
N PRO A 289 6.87 43.16 -33.65
CA PRO A 289 8.00 43.72 -34.34
C PRO A 289 8.17 45.21 -34.03
#